data_8e21203192b94e5ed846f77c806a20d0
#
_entry.id   8e21203192b94e5ed846f77c806a20d0
#
_cell.length_a   1.000
_cell.length_b   1.000
_cell.length_c   1.000
_cell.angle_alpha   90.00
_cell.angle_beta   90.00
_cell.angle_gamma   90.00
#
_symmetry.space_group_name_H-M   'P 1'
#
loop_
_entity.id
_entity.type
_entity.pdbx_description
1 polymer ?
#
loop_
_entity_poly.entity_id
_entity_poly.type
_entity_poly.pdbx_seq_one_letter_code
_entity_poly.pdbx_strand_id
1 'polypeptide(L)'
;ELTGPNPIDRGRPGSKHHIVTDRNGIPLVVGLTAANVHDCKMLEYMLDHLPSLRNLHGKPTCHPQKLHADKGYDYPFCRQACTARHIKHRIARRGMESSTHLGKHRWVVERTFAWLHRYRRLLVRYERRADIHLAFLTLAAALIAFRFC
;
A
#
# COMPACT_ATOMS: atom_id res chain seq x y z
N GLU A 1 12.05 -8.34 13.49
CA GLU A 1 12.55 -7.04 13.07
C GLU A 1 12.10 -6.58 11.69
N LEU A 2 11.21 -7.32 11.02
CA LEU A 2 10.64 -7.00 9.72
C LEU A 2 11.70 -6.70 8.63
N THR A 3 12.81 -7.44 8.67
CA THR A 3 13.80 -7.52 7.59
C THR A 3 13.90 -8.95 7.10
N GLY A 4 14.11 -9.13 5.81
CA GLY A 4 14.28 -10.43 5.17
C GLY A 4 15.05 -10.32 3.85
N PRO A 5 15.52 -11.43 3.28
CA PRO A 5 16.26 -11.42 2.04
C PRO A 5 15.40 -10.81 0.91
N ASN A 6 15.95 -9.80 0.26
CA ASN A 6 15.27 -9.15 -0.85
C ASN A 6 15.47 -9.97 -2.14
N PRO A 7 14.41 -10.53 -2.72
CA PRO A 7 14.53 -11.36 -3.93
C PRO A 7 15.02 -10.59 -5.17
N ILE A 8 14.89 -9.26 -5.16
CA ILE A 8 15.29 -8.39 -6.27
C ILE A 8 16.72 -7.86 -6.09
N ASP A 9 17.21 -7.71 -4.84
CA ASP A 9 18.52 -7.15 -4.52
C ASP A 9 19.48 -8.21 -3.95
N ARG A 10 19.72 -9.26 -4.71
CA ARG A 10 20.73 -10.30 -4.42
C ARG A 10 20.65 -10.88 -2.98
N GLY A 11 19.46 -10.96 -2.42
CA GLY A 11 19.23 -11.49 -1.07
C GLY A 11 19.68 -10.56 0.07
N ARG A 12 20.01 -9.30 -0.19
CA ARG A 12 20.32 -8.34 0.88
C ARG A 12 19.14 -8.16 1.81
N PRO A 13 19.37 -8.05 3.14
CA PRO A 13 18.31 -7.79 4.09
C PRO A 13 17.58 -6.48 3.76
N GLY A 14 16.27 -6.55 3.62
CA GLY A 14 15.45 -5.38 3.29
C GLY A 14 14.07 -5.46 3.91
N SER A 15 13.36 -4.33 3.86
CA SER A 15 11.97 -4.21 4.25
C SER A 15 11.15 -3.70 3.08
N LYS A 16 9.89 -4.09 3.04
CA LYS A 16 8.93 -3.69 2.02
C LYS A 16 7.91 -2.74 2.61
N HIS A 17 7.74 -1.58 1.97
CA HIS A 17 6.69 -0.63 2.29
C HIS A 17 5.39 -1.03 1.59
N HIS A 18 4.30 -1.09 2.33
CA HIS A 18 2.96 -1.26 1.82
C HIS A 18 2.19 0.04 1.99
N ILE A 19 1.36 0.38 1.01
CA ILE A 19 0.60 1.61 1.03
C ILE A 19 -0.77 1.43 0.38
N VAL A 20 -1.79 2.01 0.99
CA VAL A 20 -3.09 2.27 0.37
C VAL A 20 -3.24 3.76 0.17
N THR A 21 -3.62 4.16 -1.02
CA THR A 21 -3.84 5.58 -1.37
C THR A 21 -5.27 5.80 -1.81
N ASP A 22 -5.72 7.04 -1.71
CA ASP A 22 -6.92 7.48 -2.42
C ASP A 22 -6.65 7.59 -3.94
N ARG A 23 -7.66 8.02 -4.71
CA ARG A 23 -7.54 8.23 -6.16
C ARG A 23 -6.54 9.33 -6.55
N ASN A 24 -6.22 10.23 -5.64
CA ASN A 24 -5.29 11.34 -5.85
C ASN A 24 -3.86 10.99 -5.39
N GLY A 25 -3.64 9.76 -4.89
CA GLY A 25 -2.35 9.33 -4.36
C GLY A 25 -2.08 9.80 -2.92
N ILE A 26 -3.08 10.32 -2.22
CA ILE A 26 -2.94 10.67 -0.81
C ILE A 26 -2.84 9.37 -0.01
N PRO A 27 -1.76 9.15 0.78
CA PRO A 27 -1.61 7.94 1.58
C PRO A 27 -2.66 7.88 2.69
N LEU A 28 -3.37 6.76 2.77
CA LEU A 28 -4.41 6.49 3.77
C LEU A 28 -3.91 5.54 4.85
N VAL A 29 -3.19 4.49 4.44
CA VAL A 29 -2.60 3.49 5.35
C VAL A 29 -1.22 3.14 4.84
N VAL A 30 -0.29 2.96 5.76
CA VAL A 30 1.05 2.47 5.48
C VAL A 30 1.36 1.26 6.34
N GLY A 31 2.20 0.37 5.84
CA GLY A 31 2.64 -0.82 6.55
C GLY A 31 4.04 -1.23 6.17
N LEU A 32 4.64 -2.09 6.98
CA LEU A 32 5.99 -2.57 6.80
C LEU A 32 6.03 -4.09 6.95
N THR A 33 6.73 -4.76 6.05
CA THR A 33 7.07 -6.19 6.18
C THR A 33 8.52 -6.45 5.83
N ALA A 34 8.98 -7.66 6.12
CA ALA A 34 10.24 -8.15 5.56
C ALA A 34 10.13 -8.24 4.02
N ALA A 35 11.23 -8.02 3.30
CA ALA A 35 11.24 -7.97 1.85
C ALA A 35 10.80 -9.27 1.17
N ASN A 36 10.99 -10.42 1.83
CA ASN A 36 10.56 -11.74 1.36
C ASN A 36 9.08 -12.06 1.61
N VAL A 37 8.36 -11.21 2.35
CA VAL A 37 6.92 -11.42 2.59
C VAL A 37 6.14 -11.04 1.33
N HIS A 38 5.20 -11.90 0.93
CA HIS A 38 4.37 -11.66 -0.24
C HIS A 38 3.33 -10.56 0.06
N ASP A 39 3.14 -9.62 -0.88
CA ASP A 39 2.31 -8.42 -0.70
C ASP A 39 0.85 -8.75 -0.32
N CYS A 40 0.30 -9.83 -0.89
CA CYS A 40 -1.07 -10.27 -0.62
C CYS A 40 -1.36 -10.51 0.87
N LYS A 41 -0.33 -10.88 1.68
CA LYS A 41 -0.50 -11.12 3.13
C LYS A 41 -0.82 -9.84 3.92
N MET A 42 -0.49 -8.68 3.36
CA MET A 42 -0.76 -7.40 4.02
C MET A 42 -2.12 -6.80 3.67
N LEU A 43 -2.82 -7.33 2.66
CA LEU A 43 -4.06 -6.70 2.19
C LEU A 43 -5.11 -6.58 3.29
N GLU A 44 -5.37 -7.65 4.00
CA GLU A 44 -6.39 -7.68 5.05
C GLU A 44 -6.06 -6.68 6.17
N TYR A 45 -4.83 -6.72 6.66
CA TYR A 45 -4.34 -5.74 7.64
C TYR A 45 -4.53 -4.29 7.15
N MET A 46 -4.17 -4.00 5.90
CA MET A 46 -4.28 -2.65 5.35
C MET A 46 -5.75 -2.20 5.23
N LEU A 47 -6.67 -3.11 4.88
CA LEU A 47 -8.10 -2.81 4.81
C LEU A 47 -8.72 -2.54 6.19
N ASP A 48 -8.28 -3.27 7.21
CA ASP A 48 -8.79 -3.11 8.59
C ASP A 48 -8.27 -1.84 9.28
N HIS A 49 -7.16 -1.29 8.78
CA HIS A 49 -6.57 -0.03 9.30
C HIS A 49 -6.91 1.20 8.46
N LEU A 50 -7.88 1.09 7.54
CA LEU A 50 -8.35 2.25 6.79
C LEU A 50 -8.98 3.28 7.75
N PRO A 51 -8.59 4.56 7.67
CA PRO A 51 -9.20 5.60 8.48
C PRO A 51 -10.66 5.78 8.09
N SER A 52 -11.47 6.24 9.05
CA SER A 52 -12.83 6.67 8.74
C SER A 52 -12.78 7.92 7.85
N LEU A 53 -13.21 7.76 6.62
CA LEU A 53 -13.29 8.83 5.64
C LEU A 53 -14.74 9.33 5.54
N ARG A 54 -14.93 10.57 5.13
CA ARG A 54 -16.27 11.06 4.79
C ARG A 54 -16.57 10.77 3.32
N ASN A 55 -17.74 10.18 3.06
CA ASN A 55 -18.21 10.01 1.69
C ASN A 55 -18.68 11.35 1.10
N LEU A 56 -19.10 11.35 -0.18
CA LEU A 56 -19.60 12.53 -0.88
C LEU A 56 -20.79 13.21 -0.19
N HIS A 57 -21.51 12.50 0.69
CA HIS A 57 -22.64 13.01 1.46
C HIS A 57 -22.26 13.39 2.91
N GLY A 58 -20.97 13.47 3.21
CA GLY A 58 -20.46 13.83 4.54
C GLY A 58 -20.57 12.73 5.61
N LYS A 59 -21.12 11.55 5.28
CA LYS A 59 -21.26 10.43 6.22
C LYS A 59 -19.92 9.70 6.39
N PRO A 60 -19.56 9.31 7.63
CA PRO A 60 -18.36 8.53 7.87
C PRO A 60 -18.45 7.16 7.20
N THR A 61 -17.38 6.72 6.57
CA THR A 61 -17.23 5.39 5.98
C THR A 61 -15.82 4.88 6.22
N CYS A 62 -15.71 3.63 6.68
CA CYS A 62 -14.41 2.96 6.86
C CYS A 62 -14.05 2.08 5.66
N HIS A 63 -14.96 1.95 4.68
CA HIS A 63 -14.73 1.09 3.52
C HIS A 63 -14.82 1.88 2.22
N PRO A 64 -13.81 1.79 1.35
CA PRO A 64 -13.86 2.38 0.03
C PRO A 64 -14.91 1.63 -0.81
N GLN A 65 -15.57 2.34 -1.73
CA GLN A 65 -16.47 1.70 -2.68
C GLN A 65 -15.76 0.72 -3.61
N LYS A 66 -14.49 1.00 -3.93
CA LYS A 66 -13.70 0.23 -4.88
C LYS A 66 -12.22 0.26 -4.53
N LEU A 67 -11.60 -0.91 -4.62
CA LEU A 67 -10.17 -1.11 -4.47
C LEU A 67 -9.56 -1.56 -5.81
N HIS A 68 -8.45 -0.95 -6.19
CA HIS A 68 -7.60 -1.38 -7.28
C HIS A 68 -6.30 -1.97 -6.71
N ALA A 69 -5.91 -3.16 -7.15
CA ALA A 69 -4.65 -3.78 -6.76
C ALA A 69 -4.01 -4.49 -7.95
N ASP A 70 -2.71 -4.68 -7.87
CA ASP A 70 -1.92 -5.31 -8.93
C ASP A 70 -2.02 -6.85 -8.90
N LYS A 71 -1.26 -7.49 -9.81
CA LYS A 71 -1.19 -8.96 -9.96
C LYS A 71 -0.62 -9.67 -8.74
N GLY A 72 0.12 -8.96 -7.87
CA GLY A 72 0.65 -9.49 -6.62
C GLY A 72 -0.46 -9.89 -5.64
N TYR A 73 -1.64 -9.32 -5.79
CA TYR A 73 -2.82 -9.59 -4.97
C TYR A 73 -3.83 -10.56 -5.62
N ASP A 74 -3.49 -11.18 -6.76
CA ASP A 74 -4.39 -12.12 -7.46
C ASP A 74 -4.45 -13.47 -6.77
N TYR A 75 -5.11 -13.51 -5.63
CA TYR A 75 -5.41 -14.69 -4.84
C TYR A 75 -6.87 -14.70 -4.39
N PRO A 76 -7.49 -15.89 -4.27
CA PRO A 76 -8.89 -16.01 -3.85
C PRO A 76 -9.17 -15.34 -2.50
N PHE A 77 -8.28 -15.52 -1.50
CA PHE A 77 -8.45 -14.91 -0.18
C PHE A 77 -8.41 -13.38 -0.20
N CYS A 78 -7.62 -12.76 -1.09
CA CYS A 78 -7.61 -11.30 -1.27
C CYS A 78 -8.96 -10.79 -1.80
N ARG A 79 -9.56 -11.51 -2.74
CA ARG A 79 -10.89 -11.18 -3.27
C ARG A 79 -11.98 -11.37 -2.22
N GLN A 80 -11.90 -12.45 -1.45
CA GLN A 80 -12.79 -12.73 -0.34
C GLN A 80 -12.70 -11.66 0.76
N ALA A 81 -11.48 -11.24 1.13
CA ALA A 81 -11.27 -10.15 2.09
C ALA A 81 -11.93 -8.83 1.68
N CYS A 82 -11.88 -8.49 0.40
CA CYS A 82 -12.59 -7.32 -0.14
C CYS A 82 -14.11 -7.52 -0.10
N THR A 83 -14.59 -8.69 -0.54
CA THR A 83 -16.02 -8.98 -0.60
C THR A 83 -16.66 -9.00 0.79
N ALA A 84 -15.99 -9.57 1.79
CA ALA A 84 -16.45 -9.60 3.17
C ALA A 84 -16.62 -8.19 3.77
N ARG A 85 -15.89 -7.20 3.24
CA ARG A 85 -15.96 -5.79 3.63
C ARG A 85 -16.83 -4.94 2.69
N HIS A 86 -17.61 -5.58 1.81
CA HIS A 86 -18.43 -4.93 0.79
C HIS A 86 -17.66 -3.98 -0.15
N ILE A 87 -16.36 -4.25 -0.37
CA ILE A 87 -15.50 -3.47 -1.25
C ILE A 87 -15.50 -4.09 -2.65
N LYS A 88 -15.92 -3.35 -3.67
CA LYS A 88 -15.75 -3.78 -5.06
C LYS A 88 -14.27 -3.82 -5.40
N HIS A 89 -13.75 -4.98 -5.79
CA HIS A 89 -12.33 -5.14 -6.07
C HIS A 89 -12.07 -5.24 -7.57
N ARG A 90 -11.02 -4.55 -8.02
CA ARG A 90 -10.40 -4.72 -9.34
C ARG A 90 -8.94 -5.13 -9.13
N ILE A 91 -8.73 -6.41 -8.92
CA ILE A 91 -7.42 -7.02 -8.81
C ILE A 91 -7.05 -7.58 -10.17
N ALA A 92 -5.90 -7.15 -10.70
CA ALA A 92 -5.39 -7.61 -12.00
C ALA A 92 -5.15 -9.13 -11.99
N ARG A 93 -5.61 -9.82 -13.04
CA ARG A 93 -5.44 -11.28 -13.18
C ARG A 93 -4.10 -11.62 -13.80
N ARG A 94 -3.44 -12.64 -13.27
CA ARG A 94 -2.22 -13.18 -13.85
C ARG A 94 -2.54 -13.85 -15.20
N GLY A 95 -1.76 -13.50 -16.24
CA GLY A 95 -1.89 -14.09 -17.57
C GLY A 95 -3.03 -13.57 -18.45
N MET A 96 -3.96 -12.77 -17.93
CA MET A 96 -5.15 -12.33 -18.67
C MET A 96 -5.20 -10.81 -18.99
N GLU A 97 -4.43 -9.98 -18.32
CA GLU A 97 -4.50 -8.52 -18.53
C GLU A 97 -3.28 -7.98 -19.24
N SER A 98 -3.54 -7.19 -20.29
CA SER A 98 -2.53 -6.40 -20.99
C SER A 98 -1.91 -5.35 -20.07
N SER A 99 -0.59 -5.18 -20.13
CA SER A 99 0.16 -4.18 -19.39
C SER A 99 -0.30 -2.74 -19.68
N THR A 100 -0.90 -2.51 -20.85
CA THR A 100 -1.35 -1.19 -21.30
C THR A 100 -2.58 -0.65 -20.54
N HIS A 101 -3.46 -1.52 -20.04
CA HIS A 101 -4.67 -1.09 -19.31
C HIS A 101 -4.44 -0.87 -17.82
N LEU A 102 -3.42 -1.47 -17.22
CA LEU A 102 -3.06 -1.29 -15.79
C LEU A 102 -2.38 0.05 -15.52
N GLY A 103 -1.72 0.64 -16.52
CA GLY A 103 -1.01 1.91 -16.39
C GLY A 103 -1.87 3.06 -15.89
N LYS A 104 -3.17 3.07 -16.23
CA LYS A 104 -4.11 4.15 -15.86
C LYS A 104 -4.34 4.33 -14.35
N HIS A 105 -4.11 3.30 -13.53
CA HIS A 105 -4.32 3.38 -12.07
C HIS A 105 -3.03 3.16 -11.27
N ARG A 106 -2.05 2.51 -11.87
CA ARG A 106 -0.79 2.16 -11.22
C ARG A 106 0.08 3.39 -10.94
N TRP A 107 0.11 4.35 -11.85
CA TRP A 107 0.89 5.58 -11.71
C TRP A 107 0.58 6.36 -10.43
N VAL A 108 -0.65 6.24 -9.90
CA VAL A 108 -1.07 6.93 -8.67
C VAL A 108 -0.23 6.44 -7.48
N VAL A 109 -0.11 5.13 -7.31
CA VAL A 109 0.68 4.53 -6.22
C VAL A 109 2.18 4.78 -6.45
N GLU A 110 2.66 4.64 -7.69
CA GLU A 110 4.06 4.92 -8.06
C GLU A 110 4.45 6.37 -7.73
N ARG A 111 3.57 7.34 -8.00
CA ARG A 111 3.76 8.74 -7.62
C ARG A 111 3.87 8.91 -6.10
N THR A 112 3.02 8.23 -5.34
CA THR A 112 3.08 8.31 -3.87
C THR A 112 4.37 7.72 -3.34
N PHE A 113 4.85 6.61 -3.88
CA PHE A 113 6.17 6.07 -3.55
C PHE A 113 7.29 7.06 -3.91
N ALA A 114 7.20 7.74 -5.06
CA ALA A 114 8.16 8.77 -5.42
C ALA A 114 8.16 9.95 -4.43
N TRP A 115 7.01 10.33 -3.87
CA TRP A 115 6.96 11.34 -2.81
C TRP A 115 7.60 10.83 -1.51
N LEU A 116 7.32 9.60 -1.10
CA LEU A 116 7.92 8.98 0.09
C LEU A 116 9.44 8.84 -0.04
N HIS A 117 9.94 8.50 -1.20
CA HIS A 117 11.38 8.34 -1.44
C HIS A 117 12.16 9.67 -1.47
N ARG A 118 11.49 10.83 -1.44
CA ARG A 118 12.15 12.11 -1.17
C ARG A 118 12.66 12.23 0.26
N TYR A 119 12.10 11.46 1.18
CA TYR A 119 12.60 11.36 2.54
C TYR A 119 13.74 10.36 2.59
N ARG A 120 14.97 10.86 2.82
CA ARG A 120 16.21 10.07 2.78
C ARG A 120 16.15 8.78 3.62
N ARG A 121 15.50 8.84 4.80
CA ARG A 121 15.36 7.69 5.71
C ARG A 121 14.38 6.63 5.24
N LEU A 122 13.55 6.94 4.23
CA LEU A 122 12.66 5.97 3.59
C LEU A 122 13.26 5.40 2.31
N LEU A 123 14.16 6.14 1.64
CA LEU A 123 14.89 5.64 0.48
C LEU A 123 15.89 4.55 0.89
N VAL A 124 16.59 4.76 2.00
CA VAL A 124 17.53 3.80 2.59
C VAL A 124 17.18 3.63 4.05
N ARG A 125 16.96 2.37 4.47
CA ARG A 125 16.65 2.07 5.87
C ARG A 125 17.94 2.08 6.69
N TYR A 126 18.01 3.00 7.65
CA TYR A 126 19.09 3.08 8.65
C TYR A 126 18.67 2.47 9.99
N GLU A 127 17.39 2.40 10.26
CA GLU A 127 16.85 1.96 11.54
C GLU A 127 16.87 0.44 11.65
N ARG A 128 17.53 -0.09 12.70
CA ARG A 128 17.50 -1.51 13.05
C ARG A 128 16.10 -1.93 13.52
N ARG A 129 15.47 -1.10 14.33
CA ARG A 129 14.12 -1.31 14.85
C ARG A 129 13.07 -1.01 13.77
N ALA A 130 12.15 -1.96 13.59
CA ALA A 130 11.10 -1.84 12.58
C ALA A 130 10.03 -0.80 12.95
N ASP A 131 9.72 -0.68 14.24
CA ASP A 131 8.76 0.30 14.74
C ASP A 131 9.22 1.74 14.50
N ILE A 132 10.51 2.05 14.68
CA ILE A 132 11.08 3.36 14.36
C ILE A 132 10.99 3.64 12.86
N HIS A 133 11.33 2.66 12.01
CA HIS A 133 11.23 2.84 10.57
C HIS A 133 9.77 3.04 10.13
N LEU A 134 8.83 2.28 10.71
CA LEU A 134 7.39 2.45 10.49
C LEU A 134 6.91 3.83 10.95
N ALA A 135 7.41 4.35 12.08
CA ALA A 135 7.08 5.69 12.55
C ALA A 135 7.52 6.77 11.55
N PHE A 136 8.73 6.66 10.95
CA PHE A 136 9.16 7.56 9.88
C PHE A 136 8.28 7.44 8.64
N LEU A 137 7.89 6.23 8.25
CA LEU A 137 6.99 6.02 7.13
C LEU A 137 5.61 6.66 7.38
N THR A 138 5.07 6.48 8.58
CA THR A 138 3.78 7.08 9.00
C THR A 138 3.86 8.60 9.03
N LEU A 139 4.94 9.16 9.59
CA LEU A 139 5.15 10.61 9.62
C LEU A 139 5.26 11.21 8.22
N ALA A 140 6.01 10.56 7.33
CA ALA A 140 6.13 11.01 5.94
C ALA A 140 4.78 10.95 5.20
N ALA A 141 3.98 9.89 5.42
CA ALA A 141 2.64 9.77 4.87
C ALA A 141 1.72 10.89 5.38
N ALA A 142 1.77 11.20 6.69
CA ALA A 142 1.02 12.29 7.29
C ALA A 142 1.42 13.65 6.71
N LEU A 143 2.72 13.92 6.53
CA LEU A 143 3.22 15.16 5.91
C LEU A 143 2.79 15.29 4.44
N ILE A 144 2.72 14.18 3.69
CA ILE A 144 2.18 14.19 2.34
C ILE A 144 0.70 14.51 2.37
N ALA A 145 -0.10 13.83 3.21
CA ALA A 145 -1.53 14.06 3.32
C ALA A 145 -1.85 15.50 3.73
N PHE A 146 -1.10 16.06 4.67
CA PHE A 146 -1.27 17.45 5.14
C PHE A 146 -1.13 18.50 4.03
N ARG A 147 -0.35 18.21 2.97
CA ARG A 147 -0.21 19.15 1.83
C ARG A 147 -1.48 19.25 0.97
N PHE A 148 -2.43 18.36 1.16
CA PHE A 148 -3.69 18.31 0.42
C PHE A 148 -4.91 18.70 1.26
N CYS A 149 -4.68 19.10 2.52
CA CYS A 149 -5.68 19.71 3.40
C CYS A 149 -5.69 21.22 3.24
#